data_70ec54c73d2571b0629921c72f75fa54
#
_entry.id   70ec54c73d2571b0629921c72f75fa54
#
_cell.length_a   1.000
_cell.length_b   1.000
_cell.length_c   1.000
_cell.angle_alpha   90.00
_cell.angle_beta   90.00
_cell.angle_gamma   90.00
#
_symmetry.space_group_name_H-M   'P 1'
#
loop_
_entity.id
_entity.type
_entity.pdbx_description
1 polymer ?
#
loop_
_entity_poly.entity_id
_entity_poly.type
_entity_poly.pdbx_seq_one_letter_code
_entity_poly.pdbx_strand_id
1 'polypeptide(L)'
;MSNVIKSISYDQHIIIRNMINMHNNGRKIDVDITYSSGKFYGNFFDKESNTEYTIEQPTYCFDVEPQFDFVGKLEPWGNIPLDDNSVDSIMIDLPFVCCPRDCKSVKDNKEGSNIIFKRFSSYYPINEMFASYQHWLSEAYRVLKDGGKCFFKCQNTISGSKYYCTEEYSWLAAQQLGFYVLDRFILLAKTRLISGKVKNQQHARNFTSTFWVFEKNGKFKPIDYQLHPPKGGCLSKR
;
A
#
# COMPACT_ATOMS: atom_id res chain seq x y z
N MET A 1 -19.14 18.65 -18.57
CA MET A 1 -17.86 18.93 -17.88
C MET A 1 -17.10 17.63 -17.85
N SER A 2 -15.83 17.60 -18.27
CA SER A 2 -15.01 16.39 -18.15
C SER A 2 -14.84 16.07 -16.65
N ASN A 3 -15.23 14.87 -16.22
CA ASN A 3 -15.01 14.41 -14.86
C ASN A 3 -13.50 14.25 -14.64
N VAL A 4 -12.86 15.29 -14.13
CA VAL A 4 -11.45 15.22 -13.72
C VAL A 4 -11.35 14.33 -12.50
N ILE A 5 -10.60 13.26 -12.60
CA ILE A 5 -10.31 12.37 -11.48
C ILE A 5 -9.30 13.05 -10.56
N LYS A 6 -9.67 13.17 -9.28
CA LYS A 6 -8.82 13.76 -8.25
C LYS A 6 -7.92 12.68 -7.65
N SER A 7 -6.66 12.99 -7.41
CA SER A 7 -5.70 12.09 -6.75
C SER A 7 -5.86 12.04 -5.23
N ILE A 8 -6.91 12.64 -4.67
CA ILE A 8 -7.15 12.72 -3.23
C ILE A 8 -8.63 12.45 -2.91
N SER A 9 -8.91 11.64 -1.90
CA SER A 9 -10.27 11.37 -1.42
C SER A 9 -10.29 11.05 0.06
N TYR A 10 -11.45 11.24 0.71
CA TYR A 10 -11.77 10.72 2.04
C TYR A 10 -12.35 9.30 1.99
N ASP A 11 -12.58 8.76 0.81
CA ASP A 11 -13.14 7.42 0.60
C ASP A 11 -12.16 6.56 -0.23
N GLN A 12 -11.72 5.45 0.37
CA GLN A 12 -10.79 4.54 -0.27
C GLN A 12 -11.41 3.83 -1.49
N HIS A 13 -12.74 3.59 -1.48
CA HIS A 13 -13.39 2.90 -2.59
C HIS A 13 -13.45 3.79 -3.83
N ILE A 14 -13.62 5.11 -3.66
CA ILE A 14 -13.48 6.08 -4.75
C ILE A 14 -12.07 6.05 -5.34
N ILE A 15 -11.03 5.98 -4.49
CA ILE A 15 -9.64 5.87 -4.94
C ILE A 15 -9.45 4.57 -5.74
N ILE A 16 -9.88 3.42 -5.20
CA ILE A 16 -9.72 2.12 -5.87
C ILE A 16 -10.47 2.09 -7.20
N ARG A 17 -11.73 2.57 -7.24
CA ARG A 17 -12.48 2.71 -8.49
C ARG A 17 -11.74 3.55 -9.51
N ASN A 18 -11.19 4.69 -9.09
CA ASN A 18 -10.46 5.59 -9.96
C ASN A 18 -9.18 4.95 -10.51
N MET A 19 -8.41 4.23 -9.66
CA MET A 19 -7.23 3.48 -10.09
C MET A 19 -7.60 2.40 -11.11
N ILE A 20 -8.66 1.64 -10.87
CA ILE A 20 -9.16 0.60 -11.78
C ILE A 20 -9.55 1.22 -13.13
N ASN A 21 -10.31 2.30 -13.11
CA ASN A 21 -10.78 2.95 -14.34
C ASN A 21 -9.63 3.56 -15.15
N MET A 22 -8.68 4.21 -14.50
CA MET A 22 -7.57 4.89 -15.18
C MET A 22 -6.46 3.93 -15.63
N HIS A 23 -6.15 2.94 -14.81
CA HIS A 23 -4.92 2.17 -14.96
C HIS A 23 -5.15 0.68 -15.22
N ASN A 24 -6.38 0.17 -15.03
CA ASN A 24 -6.75 -1.22 -15.31
C ASN A 24 -7.85 -1.35 -16.38
N ASN A 25 -8.10 -0.31 -17.14
CA ASN A 25 -9.12 -0.26 -18.19
C ASN A 25 -10.53 -0.65 -17.70
N GLY A 26 -10.87 -0.32 -16.45
CA GLY A 26 -12.14 -0.68 -15.82
C GLY A 26 -12.29 -2.17 -15.49
N ARG A 27 -11.27 -3.01 -15.75
CA ARG A 27 -11.33 -4.45 -15.44
C ARG A 27 -11.07 -4.66 -13.95
N LYS A 28 -11.68 -5.69 -13.36
CA LYS A 28 -11.40 -6.10 -11.97
C LYS A 28 -9.90 -6.38 -11.77
N ILE A 29 -9.46 -6.27 -10.55
CA ILE A 29 -8.10 -6.66 -10.15
C ILE A 29 -7.97 -8.18 -10.24
N ASP A 30 -6.85 -8.70 -10.76
CA ASP A 30 -6.67 -10.15 -10.90
C ASP A 30 -6.33 -10.79 -9.56
N VAL A 31 -5.45 -10.16 -8.79
CA VAL A 31 -4.90 -10.73 -7.55
C VAL A 31 -4.96 -9.73 -6.40
N ASP A 32 -5.37 -10.17 -5.22
CA ASP A 32 -5.14 -9.47 -3.95
C ASP A 32 -4.44 -10.42 -2.99
N ILE A 33 -3.23 -10.06 -2.54
CA ILE A 33 -2.43 -10.87 -1.61
C ILE A 33 -2.61 -10.46 -0.14
N THR A 34 -3.49 -9.52 0.11
CA THR A 34 -3.79 -8.94 1.43
C THR A 34 -5.30 -8.82 1.62
N TYR A 35 -6.04 -9.81 1.13
CA TYR A 35 -7.50 -9.76 1.00
C TYR A 35 -8.23 -9.50 2.31
N SER A 36 -7.73 -10.02 3.44
CA SER A 36 -8.29 -9.87 4.78
C SER A 36 -9.79 -10.18 4.81
N SER A 37 -10.63 -9.20 5.13
CA SER A 37 -12.10 -9.31 5.13
C SER A 37 -12.76 -8.82 3.83
N GLY A 38 -12.01 -8.60 2.77
CA GLY A 38 -12.51 -8.20 1.46
C GLY A 38 -13.16 -6.82 1.37
N LYS A 39 -12.88 -5.93 2.32
CA LYS A 39 -13.56 -4.62 2.42
C LYS A 39 -13.25 -3.65 1.29
N PHE A 40 -12.33 -3.97 0.40
CA PHE A 40 -12.09 -3.18 -0.80
C PHE A 40 -13.12 -3.44 -1.90
N TYR A 41 -13.84 -4.55 -1.82
CA TYR A 41 -14.70 -5.10 -2.85
C TYR A 41 -16.16 -5.12 -2.42
N GLY A 42 -17.08 -4.98 -3.36
CA GLY A 42 -18.52 -4.97 -3.12
C GLY A 42 -19.25 -3.80 -3.78
N ASN A 43 -20.45 -3.56 -3.33
CA ASN A 43 -21.30 -2.48 -3.83
C ASN A 43 -21.15 -1.25 -2.93
N PHE A 44 -20.93 -0.10 -3.56
CA PHE A 44 -20.68 1.16 -2.88
C PHE A 44 -21.54 2.27 -3.49
N PHE A 45 -21.73 3.34 -2.74
CA PHE A 45 -22.46 4.52 -3.18
C PHE A 45 -21.57 5.76 -3.15
N ASP A 46 -21.41 6.39 -4.29
CA ASP A 46 -20.68 7.65 -4.43
C ASP A 46 -21.63 8.82 -4.17
N LYS A 47 -21.45 9.49 -3.04
CA LYS A 47 -22.28 10.61 -2.62
C LYS A 47 -22.09 11.86 -3.47
N GLU A 48 -20.90 12.05 -4.07
CA GLU A 48 -20.61 13.24 -4.90
C GLU A 48 -21.30 13.13 -6.26
N SER A 49 -21.26 11.95 -6.87
CA SER A 49 -21.90 11.70 -8.17
C SER A 49 -23.32 11.17 -8.05
N ASN A 50 -23.79 10.83 -6.84
CA ASN A 50 -25.09 10.21 -6.57
C ASN A 50 -25.31 8.93 -7.39
N THR A 51 -24.27 8.06 -7.46
CA THR A 51 -24.29 6.82 -8.24
C THR A 51 -23.84 5.62 -7.41
N GLU A 52 -24.48 4.49 -7.67
CA GLU A 52 -24.00 3.20 -7.21
C GLU A 52 -22.92 2.66 -8.15
N TYR A 53 -21.97 1.94 -7.60
CA TYR A 53 -20.93 1.24 -8.36
C TYR A 53 -20.45 0.00 -7.62
N THR A 54 -19.90 -0.93 -8.37
CA THR A 54 -19.33 -2.17 -7.83
C THR A 54 -17.82 -2.19 -8.06
N ILE A 55 -17.07 -2.56 -7.03
CA ILE A 55 -15.69 -3.00 -7.16
C ILE A 55 -15.72 -4.52 -7.06
N GLU A 56 -15.49 -5.19 -8.19
CA GLU A 56 -15.56 -6.64 -8.27
C GLU A 56 -14.44 -7.30 -7.47
N GLN A 57 -14.74 -8.46 -6.88
CA GLN A 57 -13.76 -9.29 -6.17
C GLN A 57 -12.68 -9.78 -7.14
N PRO A 58 -11.39 -9.81 -6.72
CA PRO A 58 -10.31 -10.38 -7.50
C PRO A 58 -10.55 -11.83 -7.91
N THR A 59 -9.88 -12.26 -8.97
CA THR A 59 -9.91 -13.66 -9.40
C THR A 59 -9.18 -14.54 -8.38
N TYR A 60 -8.05 -14.08 -7.88
CA TYR A 60 -7.24 -14.77 -6.89
C TYR A 60 -7.16 -13.92 -5.62
N CYS A 61 -7.63 -14.48 -4.52
CA CYS A 61 -7.61 -13.84 -3.21
C CYS A 61 -6.68 -14.63 -2.30
N PHE A 62 -5.68 -13.96 -1.73
CA PHE A 62 -4.73 -14.55 -0.80
C PHE A 62 -4.59 -13.71 0.46
N ASP A 63 -4.17 -14.33 1.55
CA ASP A 63 -3.82 -13.67 2.81
C ASP A 63 -2.91 -14.58 3.65
N VAL A 64 -2.10 -13.99 4.51
CA VAL A 64 -1.31 -14.76 5.50
C VAL A 64 -2.19 -15.35 6.61
N GLU A 65 -3.34 -14.71 6.87
CA GLU A 65 -4.35 -15.13 7.84
C GLU A 65 -5.75 -15.12 7.21
N PRO A 66 -6.07 -16.10 6.32
CA PRO A 66 -7.33 -16.15 5.60
C PRO A 66 -8.55 -16.13 6.52
N GLN A 67 -9.53 -15.29 6.20
CA GLN A 67 -10.79 -15.18 6.93
C GLN A 67 -11.95 -15.96 6.28
N PHE A 68 -11.73 -16.49 5.07
CA PHE A 68 -12.73 -17.21 4.26
C PHE A 68 -12.08 -18.41 3.58
N ASP A 69 -12.84 -19.47 3.36
CA ASP A 69 -12.37 -20.72 2.74
C ASP A 69 -11.86 -20.54 1.30
N PHE A 70 -12.39 -19.55 0.58
CA PHE A 70 -11.96 -19.26 -0.80
C PHE A 70 -10.66 -18.43 -0.87
N VAL A 71 -10.18 -17.91 0.25
CA VAL A 71 -8.92 -17.13 0.31
C VAL A 71 -7.76 -18.09 0.53
N GLY A 72 -6.84 -18.14 -0.41
CA GLY A 72 -5.64 -18.96 -0.30
C GLY A 72 -4.68 -18.43 0.77
N LYS A 73 -4.07 -19.35 1.52
CA LYS A 73 -3.07 -18.99 2.53
C LYS A 73 -1.73 -18.71 1.89
N LEU A 74 -1.09 -17.62 2.31
CA LEU A 74 0.31 -17.30 2.01
C LEU A 74 1.18 -17.48 3.26
N GLU A 75 2.36 -18.01 3.07
CA GLU A 75 3.40 -17.96 4.11
C GLU A 75 4.03 -16.57 4.13
N PRO A 76 4.40 -16.02 5.31
CA PRO A 76 4.86 -14.62 5.43
C PRO A 76 6.04 -14.22 4.55
N TRP A 77 6.86 -15.16 4.13
CA TRP A 77 8.01 -14.97 3.24
C TRP A 77 7.96 -15.96 2.07
N GLY A 78 6.77 -16.47 1.78
CA GLY A 78 6.54 -17.41 0.69
C GLY A 78 6.37 -16.70 -0.66
N ASN A 79 6.19 -17.49 -1.70
CA ASN A 79 5.89 -17.00 -3.02
C ASN A 79 4.38 -16.91 -3.24
N ILE A 80 3.94 -15.96 -4.08
CA ILE A 80 2.58 -15.99 -4.62
C ILE A 80 2.44 -17.25 -5.49
N PRO A 81 1.43 -18.13 -5.25
CA PRO A 81 1.30 -19.40 -5.96
C PRO A 81 0.72 -19.20 -7.37
N LEU A 82 1.36 -18.37 -8.15
CA LEU A 82 1.04 -18.05 -9.54
C LEU A 82 2.34 -18.05 -10.35
N ASP A 83 2.22 -18.37 -11.64
CA ASP A 83 3.34 -18.39 -12.57
C ASP A 83 3.89 -16.99 -12.82
N ASP A 84 5.15 -16.92 -13.26
CA ASP A 84 5.76 -15.69 -13.70
C ASP A 84 4.99 -15.10 -14.89
N ASN A 85 4.83 -13.78 -14.92
CA ASN A 85 4.17 -13.05 -16.01
C ASN A 85 2.76 -13.59 -16.34
N SER A 86 1.98 -13.96 -15.31
CA SER A 86 0.68 -14.61 -15.48
C SER A 86 -0.52 -13.69 -15.32
N VAL A 87 -0.38 -12.57 -14.61
CA VAL A 87 -1.50 -11.67 -14.26
C VAL A 87 -1.28 -10.24 -14.75
N ASP A 88 -2.36 -9.50 -14.95
CA ASP A 88 -2.33 -8.12 -15.43
C ASP A 88 -2.37 -7.09 -14.28
N SER A 89 -2.88 -7.48 -13.11
CA SER A 89 -3.03 -6.56 -11.98
C SER A 89 -2.99 -7.24 -10.61
N ILE A 90 -2.38 -6.55 -9.63
CA ILE A 90 -2.27 -7.01 -8.24
C ILE A 90 -2.53 -5.87 -7.27
N MET A 91 -3.27 -6.15 -6.18
CA MET A 91 -3.48 -5.27 -5.03
C MET A 91 -2.65 -5.75 -3.84
N ILE A 92 -2.05 -4.80 -3.12
CA ILE A 92 -1.24 -5.04 -1.92
C ILE A 92 -1.55 -3.96 -0.88
N ASP A 93 -2.05 -4.33 0.31
CA ASP A 93 -2.28 -3.46 1.47
C ASP A 93 -1.63 -4.09 2.72
N LEU A 94 -0.30 -4.13 2.74
CA LEU A 94 0.46 -4.70 3.85
C LEU A 94 0.28 -3.88 5.13
N PRO A 95 0.41 -4.51 6.31
CA PRO A 95 0.42 -3.79 7.57
C PRO A 95 1.47 -2.68 7.58
N PHE A 96 1.08 -1.51 8.09
CA PHE A 96 1.98 -0.35 8.24
C PHE A 96 2.21 0.01 9.71
N VAL A 97 1.90 -0.91 10.62
CA VAL A 97 2.17 -0.78 12.05
C VAL A 97 3.49 -1.47 12.37
N CYS A 98 4.39 -0.72 12.99
CA CYS A 98 5.67 -1.23 13.45
C CYS A 98 5.88 -0.88 14.92
N CYS A 99 6.25 -1.86 15.72
CA CYS A 99 6.51 -1.71 17.15
C CYS A 99 7.95 -2.08 17.51
N PRO A 100 8.61 -1.39 18.46
CA PRO A 100 9.87 -1.85 19.03
C PRO A 100 9.65 -3.20 19.74
N ARG A 101 10.66 -4.08 19.69
CA ARG A 101 10.59 -5.43 20.29
C ARG A 101 10.15 -5.46 21.76
N ASP A 102 10.49 -4.45 22.53
CA ASP A 102 10.18 -4.34 23.95
C ASP A 102 8.94 -3.52 24.24
N CYS A 103 8.15 -3.20 23.22
CA CYS A 103 6.93 -2.43 23.40
C CYS A 103 5.95 -3.22 24.27
N LYS A 104 5.47 -2.59 25.34
CA LYS A 104 4.53 -3.20 26.28
C LYS A 104 3.25 -3.69 25.58
N SER A 105 2.78 -2.97 24.55
CA SER A 105 1.65 -3.36 23.72
C SER A 105 1.88 -4.65 22.92
N VAL A 106 3.12 -5.03 22.67
CA VAL A 106 3.45 -6.29 22.00
C VAL A 106 3.50 -7.44 23.00
N LYS A 107 4.02 -7.20 24.21
CA LYS A 107 3.99 -8.20 25.30
C LYS A 107 2.55 -8.50 25.71
N ASP A 108 1.72 -7.48 25.81
CA ASP A 108 0.29 -7.58 26.13
C ASP A 108 -0.51 -8.27 24.99
N ASN A 109 0.02 -8.37 23.77
CA ASN A 109 -0.64 -9.02 22.64
C ASN A 109 -0.67 -10.52 22.68
N LYS A 110 0.32 -11.16 23.27
CA LYS A 110 0.28 -12.60 23.54
C LYS A 110 -0.92 -12.98 24.41
N GLU A 111 -1.48 -12.01 25.13
CA GLU A 111 -2.65 -12.16 26.00
C GLU A 111 -3.96 -11.60 25.40
N GLY A 112 -3.94 -11.12 24.16
CA GLY A 112 -5.18 -10.86 23.42
C GLY A 112 -5.89 -9.53 23.65
N SER A 113 -5.23 -8.52 24.22
CA SER A 113 -5.89 -7.27 24.65
C SER A 113 -5.95 -6.12 23.61
N ASN A 114 -5.14 -6.17 22.53
CA ASN A 114 -5.09 -5.05 21.56
C ASN A 114 -5.73 -5.41 20.21
N ILE A 115 -6.88 -4.79 19.93
CA ILE A 115 -7.67 -5.02 18.73
C ILE A 115 -6.92 -4.68 17.43
N ILE A 116 -5.97 -3.74 17.46
CA ILE A 116 -5.17 -3.36 16.29
C ILE A 116 -4.28 -4.51 15.88
N PHE A 117 -3.63 -5.15 16.81
CA PHE A 117 -2.77 -6.30 16.53
C PHE A 117 -3.56 -7.57 16.13
N LYS A 118 -4.78 -7.73 16.63
CA LYS A 118 -5.66 -8.83 16.23
C LYS A 118 -6.17 -8.72 14.80
N ARG A 119 -6.35 -7.48 14.32
CA ARG A 119 -6.89 -7.22 12.97
C ARG A 119 -5.83 -6.96 11.92
N PHE A 120 -4.73 -6.36 12.34
CA PHE A 120 -3.66 -5.91 11.44
C PHE A 120 -2.37 -6.41 12.04
N SER A 121 -1.80 -7.43 11.52
CA SER A 121 -0.45 -7.87 11.88
C SER A 121 0.49 -6.67 12.09
N SER A 122 1.54 -6.82 12.85
CA SER A 122 2.53 -5.76 13.07
C SER A 122 3.93 -6.32 12.94
N TYR A 123 4.82 -5.47 12.44
CA TYR A 123 6.22 -5.81 12.29
C TYR A 123 7.04 -5.47 13.52
N TYR A 124 8.14 -6.18 13.63
CA TYR A 124 9.22 -5.95 14.56
C TYR A 124 10.52 -6.25 13.90
N PRO A 125 11.48 -5.46 13.98
CA PRO A 125 11.54 -4.01 13.99
C PRO A 125 11.13 -3.40 12.65
N ILE A 126 11.39 -2.10 12.44
CA ILE A 126 11.08 -1.41 11.18
C ILE A 126 11.74 -2.06 9.95
N ASN A 127 12.92 -2.62 10.10
CA ASN A 127 13.64 -3.29 9.01
C ASN A 127 12.91 -4.53 8.51
N GLU A 128 12.16 -5.23 9.37
CA GLU A 128 11.32 -6.36 8.98
C GLU A 128 10.16 -5.90 8.09
N MET A 129 9.54 -4.76 8.41
CA MET A 129 8.51 -4.16 7.57
C MET A 129 9.07 -3.78 6.20
N PHE A 130 10.23 -3.14 6.15
CA PHE A 130 10.88 -2.78 4.89
C PHE A 130 11.25 -4.01 4.06
N ALA A 131 11.80 -5.05 4.69
CA ALA A 131 12.11 -6.30 4.02
C ALA A 131 10.85 -6.99 3.47
N SER A 132 9.75 -6.99 4.24
CA SER A 132 8.46 -7.52 3.79
C SER A 132 7.90 -6.76 2.59
N TYR A 133 7.97 -5.43 2.61
CA TYR A 133 7.54 -4.60 1.47
C TYR A 133 8.35 -4.90 0.21
N GLN A 134 9.67 -5.01 0.35
CA GLN A 134 10.55 -5.35 -0.78
C GLN A 134 10.26 -6.76 -1.30
N HIS A 135 10.05 -7.74 -0.41
CA HIS A 135 9.72 -9.11 -0.79
C HIS A 135 8.42 -9.17 -1.61
N TRP A 136 7.33 -8.59 -1.10
CA TRP A 136 6.05 -8.64 -1.79
C TRP A 136 5.99 -7.81 -3.07
N LEU A 137 6.73 -6.71 -3.13
CA LEU A 137 6.92 -5.97 -4.39
C LEU A 137 7.71 -6.79 -5.41
N SER A 138 8.73 -7.56 -4.98
CA SER A 138 9.47 -8.48 -5.85
C SER A 138 8.59 -9.59 -6.39
N GLU A 139 7.77 -10.22 -5.55
CA GLU A 139 6.81 -11.23 -5.96
C GLU A 139 5.74 -10.66 -6.91
N ALA A 140 5.22 -9.45 -6.62
CA ALA A 140 4.34 -8.76 -7.54
C ALA A 140 5.00 -8.53 -8.91
N TYR A 141 6.27 -8.09 -8.92
CA TYR A 141 7.01 -7.91 -10.15
C TYR A 141 7.18 -9.23 -10.93
N ARG A 142 7.42 -10.34 -10.23
CA ARG A 142 7.55 -11.67 -10.83
C ARG A 142 6.25 -12.11 -11.53
N VAL A 143 5.11 -12.06 -10.83
CA VAL A 143 3.83 -12.59 -11.36
C VAL A 143 3.15 -11.67 -12.37
N LEU A 144 3.42 -10.36 -12.34
CA LEU A 144 2.85 -9.42 -13.29
C LEU A 144 3.44 -9.62 -14.70
N LYS A 145 2.59 -9.54 -15.70
CA LYS A 145 2.98 -9.40 -17.12
C LYS A 145 3.63 -8.04 -17.37
N ASP A 146 4.34 -7.90 -18.47
CA ASP A 146 4.80 -6.61 -18.94
C ASP A 146 3.61 -5.67 -19.19
N GLY A 147 3.71 -4.45 -18.70
CA GLY A 147 2.59 -3.49 -18.67
C GLY A 147 1.57 -3.73 -17.55
N GLY A 148 1.74 -4.79 -16.75
CA GLY A 148 0.88 -5.08 -15.60
C GLY A 148 1.02 -4.07 -14.47
N LYS A 149 -0.03 -3.95 -13.66
CA LYS A 149 -0.17 -2.91 -12.63
C LYS A 149 -0.13 -3.49 -11.22
N CYS A 150 0.72 -2.91 -10.37
CA CYS A 150 0.70 -3.14 -8.93
C CYS A 150 0.06 -1.92 -8.23
N PHE A 151 -1.05 -2.14 -7.56
CA PHE A 151 -1.72 -1.17 -6.70
C PHE A 151 -1.25 -1.40 -5.27
N PHE A 152 -0.39 -0.53 -4.78
CA PHE A 152 0.29 -0.71 -3.50
C PHE A 152 -0.12 0.36 -2.51
N LYS A 153 -0.78 -0.04 -1.42
CA LYS A 153 -1.18 0.87 -0.35
C LYS A 153 -0.17 0.84 0.78
N CYS A 154 0.25 2.02 1.25
CA CYS A 154 1.15 2.19 2.38
C CYS A 154 0.86 3.47 3.14
N GLN A 155 1.55 3.65 4.27
CA GLN A 155 1.46 4.84 5.10
C GLN A 155 2.79 5.07 5.82
N ASN A 156 3.21 6.33 5.93
CA ASN A 156 4.34 6.68 6.79
C ASN A 156 4.06 6.31 8.23
N THR A 157 5.05 5.77 8.92
CA THR A 157 4.88 5.24 10.27
C THR A 157 5.78 5.91 11.31
N ILE A 158 5.33 5.90 12.55
CA ILE A 158 6.10 6.34 13.70
C ILE A 158 6.31 5.14 14.61
N SER A 159 7.57 4.81 14.88
CA SER A 159 7.96 3.71 15.76
C SER A 159 9.16 4.12 16.61
N GLY A 160 9.10 3.85 17.92
CA GLY A 160 10.18 4.20 18.85
C GLY A 160 10.52 5.70 18.83
N SER A 161 9.52 6.58 18.77
CA SER A 161 9.68 8.04 18.67
C SER A 161 10.47 8.52 17.43
N LYS A 162 10.52 7.72 16.37
CA LYS A 162 11.14 8.07 15.09
C LYS A 162 10.10 8.03 13.98
N TYR A 163 10.17 9.01 13.09
CA TYR A 163 9.35 9.07 11.89
C TYR A 163 10.06 8.34 10.75
N TYR A 164 9.35 7.44 10.08
CA TYR A 164 9.86 6.66 8.96
C TYR A 164 9.05 6.99 7.70
N CYS A 165 9.75 7.41 6.66
CA CYS A 165 9.21 7.70 5.33
C CYS A 165 8.93 6.40 4.56
N THR A 166 7.94 5.65 5.00
CA THR A 166 7.61 4.33 4.43
C THR A 166 7.05 4.43 3.02
N GLU A 167 6.34 5.52 2.71
CA GLU A 167 5.82 5.80 1.37
C GLU A 167 6.95 5.97 0.37
N GLU A 168 7.96 6.77 0.72
CA GLU A 168 9.14 7.03 -0.10
C GLU A 168 10.01 5.76 -0.22
N TYR A 169 10.14 4.99 0.86
CA TYR A 169 10.82 3.69 0.80
C TYR A 169 10.14 2.74 -0.20
N SER A 170 8.81 2.63 -0.15
CA SER A 170 8.04 1.75 -1.05
C SER A 170 8.24 2.13 -2.51
N TRP A 171 8.22 3.43 -2.79
CA TRP A 171 8.49 3.96 -4.10
C TRP A 171 9.91 3.62 -4.59
N LEU A 172 10.94 3.86 -3.77
CA LEU A 172 12.33 3.53 -4.11
C LEU A 172 12.52 2.02 -4.33
N ALA A 173 11.95 1.18 -3.45
CA ALA A 173 12.02 -0.27 -3.58
C ALA A 173 11.38 -0.75 -4.89
N ALA A 174 10.21 -0.22 -5.24
CA ALA A 174 9.56 -0.55 -6.51
C ALA A 174 10.41 -0.15 -7.72
N GLN A 175 11.02 1.04 -7.70
CA GLN A 175 11.89 1.48 -8.79
C GLN A 175 13.16 0.63 -8.93
N GLN A 176 13.77 0.21 -7.83
CA GLN A 176 14.94 -0.68 -7.85
C GLN A 176 14.62 -2.04 -8.47
N LEU A 177 13.38 -2.52 -8.36
CA LEU A 177 12.88 -3.73 -9.00
C LEU A 177 12.57 -3.55 -10.50
N GLY A 178 12.54 -2.31 -10.99
CA GLY A 178 12.23 -1.99 -12.37
C GLY A 178 10.81 -1.49 -12.65
N PHE A 179 10.00 -1.29 -11.62
CA PHE A 179 8.70 -0.64 -11.78
C PHE A 179 8.84 0.83 -12.19
N TYR A 180 7.98 1.28 -13.08
CA TYR A 180 7.70 2.69 -13.30
C TYR A 180 6.57 3.16 -12.39
N VAL A 181 6.72 4.32 -11.75
CA VAL A 181 5.66 4.93 -10.96
C VAL A 181 4.70 5.65 -11.88
N LEU A 182 3.52 5.07 -12.07
CA LEU A 182 2.53 5.58 -13.01
C LEU A 182 1.67 6.68 -12.38
N ASP A 183 1.26 6.50 -11.11
CA ASP A 183 0.40 7.47 -10.42
C ASP A 183 0.49 7.32 -8.89
N ARG A 184 -0.06 8.31 -8.19
CA ARG A 184 -0.16 8.36 -6.73
C ARG A 184 -1.50 8.91 -6.29
N PHE A 185 -2.24 8.16 -5.48
CA PHE A 185 -3.48 8.62 -4.84
C PHE A 185 -3.32 8.71 -3.33
N ILE A 186 -4.00 9.69 -2.71
CA ILE A 186 -3.92 9.95 -1.28
C ILE A 186 -5.30 9.78 -0.64
N LEU A 187 -5.40 8.86 0.30
CA LEU A 187 -6.54 8.71 1.17
C LEU A 187 -6.39 9.60 2.39
N LEU A 188 -7.35 10.48 2.63
CA LEU A 188 -7.45 11.27 3.86
C LEU A 188 -8.33 10.55 4.87
N ALA A 189 -7.82 10.30 6.07
CA ALA A 189 -8.63 9.78 7.17
C ALA A 189 -9.37 10.91 7.88
N LYS A 190 -10.68 10.77 8.08
CA LYS A 190 -11.48 11.71 8.86
C LYS A 190 -11.18 11.62 10.35
N THR A 191 -10.85 10.43 10.83
CA THR A 191 -10.55 10.15 12.24
C THR A 191 -9.38 9.19 12.35
N ARG A 192 -8.67 9.23 13.47
CA ARG A 192 -7.61 8.28 13.82
C ARG A 192 -7.80 7.79 15.25
N LEU A 193 -7.48 6.53 15.49
CA LEU A 193 -7.42 6.00 16.84
C LEU A 193 -6.35 6.74 17.62
N ILE A 194 -6.74 7.30 18.75
CA ILE A 194 -5.87 8.07 19.64
C ILE A 194 -5.63 7.24 20.89
N SER A 195 -4.36 6.91 21.20
CA SER A 195 -4.03 6.41 22.52
C SER A 195 -4.22 7.52 23.55
N GLY A 196 -5.13 7.35 24.49
CA GLY A 196 -5.37 8.30 25.60
C GLY A 196 -4.18 8.49 26.57
N LYS A 197 -3.09 7.74 26.38
CA LYS A 197 -1.91 7.74 27.26
C LYS A 197 -0.79 8.71 26.81
N VAL A 198 -0.96 9.39 25.67
CA VAL A 198 0.07 10.33 25.16
C VAL A 198 -0.06 11.67 25.87
N LYS A 199 0.83 11.94 26.84
CA LYS A 199 0.88 13.23 27.56
C LYS A 199 1.46 14.35 26.70
N ASN A 200 2.49 14.06 25.88
CA ASN A 200 3.13 15.04 24.98
C ASN A 200 3.26 14.42 23.58
N GLN A 201 2.71 15.10 22.59
CA GLN A 201 2.81 14.70 21.21
C GLN A 201 4.14 15.19 20.63
N GLN A 202 5.01 14.24 20.22
CA GLN A 202 6.32 14.55 19.63
C GLN A 202 6.28 14.66 18.10
N HIS A 203 5.33 13.99 17.44
CA HIS A 203 5.17 13.98 15.99
C HIS A 203 3.73 14.30 15.61
N ALA A 204 3.54 14.96 14.48
CA ALA A 204 2.23 15.09 13.89
C ALA A 204 1.64 13.70 13.59
N ARG A 205 0.34 13.55 13.73
CA ARG A 205 -0.34 12.30 13.39
C ARG A 205 -0.54 12.21 11.89
N ASN A 206 -0.25 11.06 11.32
CA ASN A 206 -0.53 10.80 9.92
C ASN A 206 -2.03 10.60 9.70
N PHE A 207 -2.63 11.46 8.91
CA PHE A 207 -4.01 11.36 8.45
C PHE A 207 -4.10 10.92 6.99
N THR A 208 -2.98 10.52 6.40
CA THR A 208 -2.89 10.10 5.01
C THR A 208 -2.47 8.63 4.91
N SER A 209 -2.97 7.96 3.88
CA SER A 209 -2.39 6.74 3.35
C SER A 209 -2.23 6.94 1.86
N THR A 210 -1.18 6.39 1.29
CA THR A 210 -0.88 6.51 -0.14
C THR A 210 -1.20 5.21 -0.85
N PHE A 211 -1.86 5.31 -2.00
CA PHE A 211 -1.96 4.25 -2.98
C PHE A 211 -1.04 4.60 -4.15
N TRP A 212 0.01 3.83 -4.32
CA TRP A 212 0.87 3.89 -5.49
C TRP A 212 0.32 3.02 -6.62
N VAL A 213 0.45 3.49 -7.84
CA VAL A 213 0.24 2.68 -9.04
C VAL A 213 1.58 2.49 -9.72
N PHE A 214 2.09 1.27 -9.66
CA PHE A 214 3.33 0.87 -10.31
C PHE A 214 3.04 0.07 -11.57
N GLU A 215 3.86 0.24 -12.61
CA GLU A 215 3.75 -0.50 -13.87
C GLU A 215 5.04 -1.28 -14.14
N LYS A 216 4.91 -2.58 -14.40
CA LYS A 216 6.05 -3.43 -14.77
C LYS A 216 6.37 -3.27 -16.25
N ASN A 217 7.64 -2.94 -16.59
CA ASN A 217 8.17 -2.93 -17.97
C ASN A 217 7.22 -2.31 -19.02
N GLY A 218 6.45 -1.31 -18.62
CA GLY A 218 5.46 -0.69 -19.48
C GLY A 218 6.06 0.28 -20.50
N LYS A 219 5.23 1.18 -20.99
CA LYS A 219 5.60 2.23 -21.95
C LYS A 219 6.73 3.11 -21.45
N PHE A 220 6.77 3.36 -20.15
CA PHE A 220 7.75 4.23 -19.51
C PHE A 220 8.82 3.39 -18.81
N LYS A 221 10.03 3.93 -18.73
CA LYS A 221 11.11 3.35 -17.94
C LYS A 221 11.19 4.04 -16.58
N PRO A 222 11.65 3.34 -15.51
CA PRO A 222 11.91 3.98 -14.24
C PRO A 222 12.78 5.23 -14.39
N ILE A 223 12.44 6.29 -13.67
CA ILE A 223 13.18 7.54 -13.72
C ILE A 223 14.40 7.43 -12.80
N ASP A 224 15.56 7.81 -13.30
CA ASP A 224 16.76 7.92 -12.47
C ASP A 224 16.72 9.22 -11.67
N TYR A 225 16.50 9.09 -10.37
CA TYR A 225 16.49 10.21 -9.42
C TYR A 225 17.84 10.41 -8.74
N GLN A 226 18.97 10.05 -9.37
CA GLN A 226 20.27 10.29 -8.79
C GLN A 226 20.46 11.79 -8.52
N LEU A 227 20.73 12.10 -7.27
CA LEU A 227 21.14 13.44 -6.88
C LEU A 227 22.59 13.63 -7.30
N HIS A 228 22.80 14.22 -8.45
CA HIS A 228 24.14 14.68 -8.81
C HIS A 228 24.47 15.92 -7.96
N PRO A 229 25.57 15.93 -7.19
CA PRO A 229 26.00 17.14 -6.55
C PRO A 229 26.17 18.23 -7.61
N PRO A 230 25.74 19.46 -7.38
CA PRO A 230 25.88 20.52 -8.37
C PRO A 230 27.35 20.59 -8.76
N LYS A 231 27.65 20.35 -10.05
CA LYS A 231 29.00 20.51 -10.58
C LYS A 231 29.44 21.92 -10.25
N GLY A 232 30.33 22.08 -9.26
CA GLY A 232 31.00 23.28 -8.79
C GLY A 232 30.55 24.65 -9.33
N GLY A 233 29.28 24.85 -9.43
CA GLY A 233 28.68 26.09 -9.87
C GLY A 233 28.27 26.87 -8.64
N CYS A 234 29.05 27.88 -8.33
CA CYS A 234 28.67 28.99 -7.51
C CYS A 234 27.18 29.28 -7.65
N LEU A 235 26.40 29.15 -6.57
CA LEU A 235 25.15 29.87 -6.47
C LEU A 235 25.49 31.31 -6.74
N SER A 236 25.25 31.76 -7.97
CA SER A 236 25.45 33.16 -8.32
C SER A 236 24.67 33.98 -7.30
N LYS A 237 25.38 34.79 -6.55
CA LYS A 237 24.81 35.76 -5.65
C LYS A 237 23.72 36.50 -6.41
N ARG A 238 22.48 36.33 -6.04
CA ARG A 238 21.40 37.26 -6.37
C ARG A 238 21.35 38.34 -5.29
#